data_bb57d3b1582177a111cdcd98b702bf7b
#
_entry.id   bb57d3b1582177a111cdcd98b702bf7b
#
_cell.length_a   1.000
_cell.length_b   1.000
_cell.length_c   1.000
_cell.angle_alpha   90.00
_cell.angle_beta   90.00
_cell.angle_gamma   90.00
#
_symmetry.space_group_name_H-M   'P 1'
#
loop_
_entity.id
_entity.type
_entity.pdbx_description
1 polymer ?
#
loop_
_entity_poly.entity_id
_entity_poly.type
_entity_poly.pdbx_seq_one_letter_code
_entity_poly.pdbx_strand_id
1 'polypeptide(L)'
;MFIGPTGVPIPPPEYATLANLLYVHANNPNQALPILYTPEELYPITGVKSLTLNQSVSEGLTILGNYIQNQITNGPVTVFGYSQSAIISSLYMQQLAAQGFPISPADLNFVLVGNEMNPNGGMLARFPNLTLPTLGLDFYGATPSNTPYDVAIYTQEYDGFADFPRYPLNFISDLNAVVGIATVHTKYLSLTAAQVNSAVQLPTSPGYYENGGKTYYYMIPTEELPLLMPLRAIPVIGNPLAALIEPNLEVIVNLGYGDPNYGYSTSYADVQTPFGLFPEVSPSTLIDAFANGTRQGIQDFHTELQALATQPIEFPTFTPPQPADLIATLSNLPSPEKIVNTAATVISTDYAVLLPAADTALAFATSLPLYDSQLFLEQLVQGNIVNAIGYPIAADVGLVTIAGIVQFLVISKAISQNISDIRALIP
;
A
#
# COMPACT_ATOMS: atom_id res chain seq x y z
N MET A 1 5.62 0.35 21.43
CA MET A 1 5.96 1.62 20.76
C MET A 1 5.35 1.68 19.40
N PHE A 2 5.09 2.88 18.88
CA PHE A 2 4.51 3.15 17.57
C PHE A 2 5.52 3.84 16.67
N ILE A 3 5.65 3.39 15.43
CA ILE A 3 6.46 4.00 14.37
C ILE A 3 5.53 4.33 13.21
N GLY A 4 5.65 5.54 12.64
CA GLY A 4 4.75 6.06 11.61
C GLY A 4 4.93 5.42 10.23
N PRO A 5 3.98 5.67 9.31
CA PRO A 5 4.12 5.33 7.91
C PRO A 5 4.90 6.39 7.14
N THR A 6 5.24 6.09 5.89
CA THR A 6 5.85 7.05 4.93
C THR A 6 5.15 8.41 4.96
N GLY A 7 5.94 9.48 5.04
CA GLY A 7 5.47 10.86 5.07
C GLY A 7 4.99 11.34 6.44
N VAL A 8 5.06 10.50 7.48
CA VAL A 8 4.64 10.83 8.85
C VAL A 8 5.78 10.58 9.84
N PRO A 9 6.93 11.29 9.72
CA PRO A 9 8.07 11.10 10.62
C PRO A 9 7.78 11.50 12.07
N ILE A 10 6.79 12.37 12.28
CA ILE A 10 6.32 12.80 13.59
C ILE A 10 4.82 12.46 13.68
N PRO A 11 4.46 11.22 14.03
CA PRO A 11 3.08 10.81 14.11
C PRO A 11 2.33 11.57 15.20
N PRO A 12 1.08 11.98 14.95
CA PRO A 12 0.23 12.53 16.00
C PRO A 12 -0.07 11.47 17.08
N PRO A 13 -0.20 11.86 18.37
CA PRO A 13 -0.47 10.92 19.47
C PRO A 13 -1.73 10.07 19.27
N GLU A 14 -2.71 10.59 18.52
CA GLU A 14 -3.94 9.88 18.18
C GLU A 14 -3.66 8.59 17.38
N TYR A 15 -2.65 8.60 16.49
CA TYR A 15 -2.24 7.41 15.74
C TYR A 15 -1.73 6.31 16.67
N ALA A 16 -0.89 6.67 17.64
CA ALA A 16 -0.37 5.72 18.62
C ALA A 16 -1.47 5.20 19.58
N THR A 17 -2.51 6.03 19.87
CA THR A 17 -3.68 5.59 20.62
C THR A 17 -4.53 4.60 19.83
N LEU A 18 -4.81 4.90 18.55
CA LEU A 18 -5.58 4.03 17.66
C LEU A 18 -4.87 2.70 17.41
N ALA A 19 -3.54 2.73 17.21
CA ALA A 19 -2.74 1.52 17.05
C ALA A 19 -2.85 0.61 18.30
N ASN A 20 -2.81 1.21 19.49
CA ASN A 20 -2.99 0.46 20.73
C ASN A 20 -4.40 -0.11 20.87
N LEU A 21 -5.42 0.72 20.59
CA LEU A 21 -6.82 0.34 20.72
C LEU A 21 -7.21 -0.78 19.74
N LEU A 22 -6.76 -0.69 18.49
CA LEU A 22 -7.22 -1.58 17.42
C LEU A 22 -6.40 -2.86 17.28
N TYR A 23 -5.09 -2.84 17.61
CA TYR A 23 -4.19 -3.92 17.24
C TYR A 23 -3.32 -4.45 18.39
N VAL A 24 -2.80 -3.58 19.26
CA VAL A 24 -1.82 -4.00 20.29
C VAL A 24 -2.52 -4.45 21.58
N HIS A 25 -3.62 -3.79 21.95
CA HIS A 25 -4.43 -4.09 23.13
C HIS A 25 -3.60 -4.19 24.43
N ALA A 26 -2.62 -3.26 24.62
CA ALA A 26 -1.86 -3.20 25.85
C ALA A 26 -2.78 -2.98 27.09
N ASN A 27 -2.26 -3.17 28.29
CA ASN A 27 -3.01 -3.12 29.55
C ASN A 27 -3.95 -1.88 29.70
N ASN A 28 -3.61 -0.77 29.03
CA ASN A 28 -4.47 0.40 28.91
C ASN A 28 -4.66 0.76 27.41
N PRO A 29 -5.62 0.15 26.72
CA PRO A 29 -5.77 0.30 25.27
C PRO A 29 -6.10 1.74 24.82
N ASN A 30 -6.63 2.58 25.71
CA ASN A 30 -6.92 3.99 25.41
C ASN A 30 -5.72 4.94 25.62
N GLN A 31 -4.58 4.41 26.04
CA GLN A 31 -3.35 5.18 26.19
C GLN A 31 -2.53 5.12 24.90
N ALA A 32 -1.97 6.26 24.48
CA ALA A 32 -1.03 6.28 23.37
C ALA A 32 0.21 5.41 23.68
N LEU A 33 0.63 4.61 22.69
CA LEU A 33 1.93 3.94 22.74
C LEU A 33 3.05 5.00 22.72
N PRO A 34 4.21 4.72 23.32
CA PRO A 34 5.39 5.56 23.08
C PRO A 34 5.68 5.67 21.60
N ILE A 35 5.99 6.87 21.11
CA ILE A 35 6.26 7.13 19.68
C ILE A 35 7.78 7.13 19.49
N LEU A 36 8.25 6.40 18.47
CA LEU A 36 9.60 6.47 17.97
C LEU A 36 9.62 7.23 16.65
N TYR A 37 10.44 8.26 16.57
CA TYR A 37 10.60 9.08 15.38
C TYR A 37 11.67 8.46 14.48
N THR A 38 11.31 8.22 13.22
CA THR A 38 12.15 7.71 12.15
C THR A 38 11.98 8.61 10.92
N PRO A 39 12.85 8.59 9.91
CA PRO A 39 12.75 9.51 8.79
C PRO A 39 11.44 9.41 8.02
N GLU A 40 10.94 8.20 7.77
CA GLU A 40 9.72 7.89 7.01
C GLU A 40 9.63 8.64 5.67
N GLU A 41 10.77 8.83 5.02
CA GLU A 41 10.90 9.46 3.71
C GLU A 41 10.90 8.40 2.61
N LEU A 42 10.39 8.78 1.44
CA LEU A 42 10.31 7.94 0.24
C LEU A 42 10.44 8.82 -1.01
N TYR A 43 11.67 9.01 -1.50
CA TYR A 43 11.86 9.62 -2.81
C TYR A 43 11.18 8.78 -3.90
N PRO A 44 10.45 9.37 -4.85
CA PRO A 44 10.14 10.79 -4.98
C PRO A 44 8.81 11.22 -4.31
N ILE A 45 8.09 10.29 -3.69
CA ILE A 45 6.72 10.47 -3.18
C ILE A 45 6.66 11.55 -2.10
N THR A 46 7.60 11.54 -1.14
CA THR A 46 7.65 12.56 -0.07
C THR A 46 8.30 13.85 -0.54
N GLY A 47 9.09 13.80 -1.60
CA GLY A 47 9.71 14.95 -2.25
C GLY A 47 10.97 14.59 -3.03
N VAL A 48 11.35 15.45 -3.97
CA VAL A 48 12.58 15.25 -4.80
C VAL A 48 13.89 15.43 -4.03
N LYS A 49 13.84 15.95 -2.82
CA LYS A 49 14.99 16.09 -1.92
C LYS A 49 14.93 15.16 -0.73
N SER A 50 13.92 14.29 -0.68
CA SER A 50 13.76 13.28 0.37
C SER A 50 14.80 12.18 0.24
N LEU A 51 15.05 11.50 1.36
CA LEU A 51 15.80 10.25 1.36
C LEU A 51 15.11 9.23 0.45
N THR A 52 15.90 8.38 -0.17
CA THR A 52 15.38 7.20 -0.86
C THR A 52 14.86 6.19 0.15
N LEU A 53 14.07 5.19 -0.30
CA LEU A 53 13.59 4.13 0.58
C LEU A 53 14.74 3.46 1.35
N ASN A 54 15.81 3.09 0.63
CA ASN A 54 16.97 2.41 1.22
C ASN A 54 17.64 3.25 2.31
N GLN A 55 17.80 4.56 2.08
CA GLN A 55 18.39 5.48 3.05
C GLN A 55 17.51 5.65 4.28
N SER A 56 16.21 5.95 4.07
CA SER A 56 15.25 6.16 5.15
C SER A 56 15.11 4.91 6.03
N VAL A 57 15.00 3.74 5.41
CA VAL A 57 14.89 2.45 6.11
C VAL A 57 16.18 2.13 6.88
N SER A 58 17.35 2.38 6.30
CA SER A 58 18.66 2.15 6.98
C SER A 58 18.83 3.01 8.23
N GLU A 59 18.45 4.29 8.15
CA GLU A 59 18.45 5.19 9.31
C GLU A 59 17.43 4.74 10.36
N GLY A 60 16.19 4.43 9.93
CA GLY A 60 15.12 3.93 10.79
C GLY A 60 15.49 2.64 11.51
N LEU A 61 16.19 1.72 10.84
CA LEU A 61 16.69 0.47 11.42
C LEU A 61 17.71 0.73 12.53
N THR A 62 18.61 1.67 12.33
CA THR A 62 19.59 2.09 13.35
C THR A 62 18.90 2.69 14.57
N ILE A 63 17.91 3.58 14.33
CA ILE A 63 17.13 4.23 15.39
C ILE A 63 16.33 3.19 16.19
N LEU A 64 15.65 2.26 15.51
CA LEU A 64 14.88 1.19 16.13
C LEU A 64 15.75 0.28 17.01
N GLY A 65 16.90 -0.16 16.47
CA GLY A 65 17.83 -1.01 17.20
C GLY A 65 18.34 -0.37 18.49
N ASN A 66 18.76 0.89 18.41
CA ASN A 66 19.22 1.67 19.58
C ASN A 66 18.10 1.86 20.62
N TYR A 67 16.87 2.14 20.16
CA TYR A 67 15.74 2.29 21.08
C TYR A 67 15.43 0.99 21.82
N ILE A 68 15.34 -0.14 21.10
CA ILE A 68 15.04 -1.44 21.71
C ILE A 68 16.14 -1.82 22.75
N GLN A 69 17.41 -1.67 22.40
CA GLN A 69 18.51 -1.96 23.32
C GLN A 69 18.42 -1.15 24.62
N ASN A 70 17.99 0.11 24.55
CA ASN A 70 17.83 0.97 25.72
C ASN A 70 16.58 0.65 26.54
N GLN A 71 15.48 0.22 25.88
CA GLN A 71 14.20 0.02 26.55
C GLN A 71 14.02 -1.39 27.11
N ILE A 72 14.64 -2.39 26.50
CA ILE A 72 14.47 -3.81 26.88
C ILE A 72 14.84 -4.06 28.36
N THR A 73 15.73 -3.26 28.91
CA THR A 73 16.11 -3.33 30.34
C THR A 73 15.04 -2.83 31.31
N ASN A 74 14.05 -2.08 30.78
CA ASN A 74 12.94 -1.51 31.54
C ASN A 74 11.67 -2.39 31.48
N GLY A 75 11.65 -3.39 30.62
CA GLY A 75 10.54 -4.33 30.43
C GLY A 75 10.31 -4.70 28.96
N PRO A 76 9.31 -5.57 28.70
CA PRO A 76 9.01 -6.03 27.36
C PRO A 76 8.62 -4.89 26.42
N VAL A 77 9.06 -5.00 25.15
CA VAL A 77 8.79 -4.02 24.08
C VAL A 77 7.90 -4.64 23.02
N THR A 78 6.77 -4.01 22.73
CA THR A 78 5.96 -4.28 21.54
C THR A 78 6.26 -3.20 20.51
N VAL A 79 6.71 -3.60 19.33
CA VAL A 79 6.93 -2.71 18.18
C VAL A 79 5.69 -2.74 17.31
N PHE A 80 5.05 -1.59 17.11
CA PHE A 80 4.00 -1.43 16.10
C PHE A 80 4.59 -0.70 14.90
N GLY A 81 4.64 -1.38 13.76
CA GLY A 81 5.11 -0.86 12.49
C GLY A 81 3.96 -0.72 11.48
N TYR A 82 3.87 0.45 10.85
CA TYR A 82 2.89 0.71 9.80
C TYR A 82 3.59 1.13 8.50
N SER A 83 3.31 0.41 7.39
CA SER A 83 3.88 0.72 6.07
C SER A 83 5.42 0.67 6.13
N GLN A 84 6.15 1.69 5.75
CA GLN A 84 7.62 1.71 5.77
C GLN A 84 8.22 1.25 7.11
N SER A 85 7.59 1.58 8.22
CA SER A 85 8.08 1.10 9.52
C SER A 85 7.82 -0.40 9.76
N ALA A 86 6.93 -1.03 9.00
CA ALA A 86 6.85 -2.49 8.96
C ALA A 86 8.04 -3.10 8.20
N ILE A 87 8.55 -2.42 7.15
CA ILE A 87 9.82 -2.79 6.49
C ILE A 87 10.97 -2.70 7.49
N ILE A 88 11.11 -1.58 8.21
CA ILE A 88 12.15 -1.37 9.23
C ILE A 88 12.10 -2.49 10.28
N SER A 89 10.89 -2.82 10.77
CA SER A 89 10.68 -3.88 11.75
C SER A 89 11.05 -5.26 11.20
N SER A 90 10.70 -5.55 9.96
CA SER A 90 11.03 -6.81 9.28
C SER A 90 12.53 -6.99 9.08
N LEU A 91 13.23 -5.93 8.66
CA LEU A 91 14.68 -5.93 8.53
C LEU A 91 15.38 -6.04 9.89
N TYR A 92 14.80 -5.44 10.93
CA TYR A 92 15.32 -5.63 12.29
C TYR A 92 15.20 -7.09 12.74
N MET A 93 14.10 -7.78 12.44
CA MET A 93 13.96 -9.22 12.69
C MET A 93 15.00 -10.04 11.90
N GLN A 94 15.30 -9.68 10.65
CA GLN A 94 16.37 -10.31 9.86
C GLN A 94 17.76 -10.08 10.51
N GLN A 95 18.01 -8.87 10.99
CA GLN A 95 19.26 -8.55 11.72
C GLN A 95 19.39 -9.36 13.01
N LEU A 96 18.32 -9.49 13.80
CA LEU A 96 18.30 -10.32 15.00
C LEU A 96 18.53 -11.81 14.67
N ALA A 97 17.96 -12.30 13.57
CA ALA A 97 18.19 -13.66 13.09
C ALA A 97 19.67 -13.91 12.75
N ALA A 98 20.32 -12.97 12.05
CA ALA A 98 21.74 -13.04 11.71
C ALA A 98 22.65 -13.04 12.96
N GLN A 99 22.17 -12.48 14.08
CA GLN A 99 22.84 -12.45 15.38
C GLN A 99 22.48 -13.64 16.28
N GLY A 100 21.65 -14.58 15.82
CA GLY A 100 21.20 -15.73 16.61
C GLY A 100 20.16 -15.38 17.67
N PHE A 101 19.34 -14.35 17.44
CA PHE A 101 18.25 -13.89 18.31
C PHE A 101 18.72 -13.55 19.76
N PRO A 102 19.55 -12.52 19.94
CA PRO A 102 20.13 -12.21 21.23
C PRO A 102 19.14 -11.68 22.28
N ILE A 103 17.93 -11.26 21.84
CA ILE A 103 16.88 -10.76 22.73
C ILE A 103 15.95 -11.92 23.10
N SER A 104 15.55 -11.98 24.38
CA SER A 104 14.58 -12.99 24.85
C SER A 104 13.23 -12.84 24.13
N PRO A 105 12.61 -13.94 23.66
CA PRO A 105 11.27 -13.88 23.06
C PRO A 105 10.17 -13.35 24.01
N ALA A 106 10.38 -13.40 25.31
CA ALA A 106 9.46 -12.83 26.29
C ALA A 106 9.50 -11.30 26.36
N ASP A 107 10.58 -10.69 25.83
CA ASP A 107 10.85 -9.26 25.99
C ASP A 107 10.62 -8.45 24.71
N LEU A 108 10.37 -9.11 23.56
CA LEU A 108 10.18 -8.44 22.28
C LEU A 108 9.08 -9.11 21.47
N ASN A 109 8.15 -8.31 20.95
CA ASN A 109 7.13 -8.75 20.01
C ASN A 109 6.79 -7.65 18.99
N PHE A 110 6.08 -8.00 17.90
CA PHE A 110 5.81 -7.12 16.80
C PHE A 110 4.34 -7.18 16.37
N VAL A 111 3.79 -6.03 16.01
CA VAL A 111 2.50 -5.90 15.32
C VAL A 111 2.74 -5.06 14.08
N LEU A 112 2.50 -5.61 12.91
CA LEU A 112 2.76 -4.96 11.62
C LEU A 112 1.45 -4.78 10.86
N VAL A 113 1.23 -3.59 10.33
CA VAL A 113 0.07 -3.29 9.48
C VAL A 113 0.52 -2.68 8.16
N GLY A 114 -0.13 -3.03 7.04
CA GLY A 114 0.25 -2.54 5.73
C GLY A 114 1.70 -2.89 5.37
N ASN A 115 2.11 -4.12 5.63
CA ASN A 115 3.50 -4.58 5.53
C ASN A 115 3.88 -4.94 4.09
N GLU A 116 4.69 -4.11 3.44
CA GLU A 116 5.19 -4.32 2.08
C GLU A 116 6.07 -5.58 1.94
N MET A 117 6.58 -6.10 3.06
CA MET A 117 7.34 -7.35 3.14
C MET A 117 6.47 -8.53 3.59
N ASN A 118 5.14 -8.41 3.58
CA ASN A 118 4.23 -9.54 3.86
C ASN A 118 4.58 -10.72 2.94
N PRO A 119 4.88 -11.93 3.46
CA PRO A 119 5.43 -13.01 2.63
C PRO A 119 4.52 -13.41 1.47
N ASN A 120 3.21 -13.46 1.69
CA ASN A 120 2.23 -13.87 0.68
C ASN A 120 1.35 -12.70 0.18
N GLY A 121 1.93 -11.55 -0.09
CA GLY A 121 1.16 -10.41 -0.59
C GLY A 121 1.99 -9.15 -0.78
N GLY A 122 3.00 -8.93 0.06
CA GLY A 122 3.78 -7.70 0.05
C GLY A 122 4.48 -7.47 -1.29
N MET A 123 4.38 -6.24 -1.80
CA MET A 123 4.99 -5.85 -3.07
C MET A 123 6.49 -6.16 -3.11
N LEU A 124 7.21 -5.91 -2.00
CA LEU A 124 8.65 -6.18 -1.92
C LEU A 124 8.99 -7.69 -1.86
N ALA A 125 8.00 -8.53 -1.53
CA ALA A 125 8.15 -9.98 -1.55
C ALA A 125 7.76 -10.60 -2.91
N ARG A 126 6.94 -9.88 -3.72
CA ARG A 126 6.50 -10.35 -5.05
C ARG A 126 7.60 -10.36 -6.10
N PHE A 127 8.54 -9.40 -6.06
CA PHE A 127 9.63 -9.28 -7.02
C PHE A 127 10.99 -9.49 -6.33
N PRO A 128 11.31 -10.75 -5.95
CA PRO A 128 12.51 -11.03 -5.15
C PRO A 128 13.77 -10.66 -5.92
N ASN A 129 14.78 -10.14 -5.19
CA ASN A 129 16.10 -9.76 -5.70
C ASN A 129 16.12 -8.59 -6.70
N LEU A 130 15.00 -7.92 -6.96
CA LEU A 130 14.99 -6.70 -7.75
C LEU A 130 15.62 -5.55 -6.97
N THR A 131 16.53 -4.82 -7.60
CA THR A 131 17.11 -3.57 -7.09
C THR A 131 16.99 -2.47 -8.13
N LEU A 132 16.58 -1.28 -7.69
CA LEU A 132 16.42 -0.09 -8.52
C LEU A 132 17.29 1.04 -7.97
N PRO A 133 18.62 1.01 -8.26
CA PRO A 133 19.59 1.94 -7.64
C PRO A 133 19.32 3.40 -7.95
N THR A 134 18.77 3.72 -9.13
CA THR A 134 18.44 5.10 -9.51
C THR A 134 17.32 5.70 -8.66
N LEU A 135 16.43 4.84 -8.13
CA LEU A 135 15.37 5.21 -7.21
C LEU A 135 15.75 4.96 -5.75
N GLY A 136 16.91 4.31 -5.50
CA GLY A 136 17.34 3.89 -4.17
C GLY A 136 16.32 2.99 -3.49
N LEU A 137 15.80 2.02 -4.25
CA LEU A 137 14.75 1.10 -3.82
C LEU A 137 15.19 -0.34 -4.06
N ASP A 138 15.28 -1.13 -2.99
CA ASP A 138 15.51 -2.57 -3.02
C ASP A 138 14.24 -3.32 -2.62
N PHE A 139 14.00 -4.44 -3.31
CA PHE A 139 12.93 -5.37 -2.96
C PHE A 139 13.49 -6.37 -1.93
N TYR A 140 13.34 -6.02 -0.65
CA TYR A 140 13.97 -6.70 0.49
C TYR A 140 13.48 -8.13 0.74
N GLY A 141 12.50 -8.62 -0.03
CA GLY A 141 11.89 -9.94 0.16
C GLY A 141 10.86 -9.94 1.27
N ALA A 142 10.78 -11.06 2.00
CA ALA A 142 9.73 -11.30 2.97
C ALA A 142 10.15 -11.01 4.41
N THR A 143 9.18 -10.60 5.25
CA THR A 143 9.30 -10.64 6.71
C THR A 143 9.62 -12.06 7.15
N PRO A 144 10.62 -12.30 8.03
CA PRO A 144 10.94 -13.64 8.52
C PRO A 144 9.75 -14.30 9.21
N SER A 145 9.37 -15.48 8.76
CA SER A 145 8.32 -16.29 9.40
C SER A 145 8.84 -17.21 10.51
N ASN A 146 10.15 -17.44 10.55
CA ASN A 146 10.82 -18.35 11.50
C ASN A 146 11.44 -17.65 12.70
N THR A 147 10.97 -16.46 13.06
CA THR A 147 11.42 -15.73 14.26
C THR A 147 10.86 -16.36 15.54
N PRO A 148 11.59 -16.34 16.65
CA PRO A 148 11.08 -16.80 17.94
C PRO A 148 10.13 -15.81 18.63
N TYR A 149 10.02 -14.60 18.10
CA TYR A 149 9.17 -13.53 18.64
C TYR A 149 7.71 -13.72 18.21
N ASP A 150 6.77 -13.32 19.07
CA ASP A 150 5.37 -13.25 18.67
C ASP A 150 5.19 -12.07 17.71
N VAL A 151 4.66 -12.36 16.50
CA VAL A 151 4.43 -11.37 15.44
C VAL A 151 2.98 -11.47 14.97
N ALA A 152 2.28 -10.36 14.89
CA ALA A 152 0.98 -10.26 14.25
C ALA A 152 1.06 -9.36 13.03
N ILE A 153 0.68 -9.85 11.86
CA ILE A 153 0.66 -9.09 10.60
C ILE A 153 -0.79 -8.95 10.15
N TYR A 154 -1.28 -7.71 10.09
CA TYR A 154 -2.60 -7.39 9.57
C TYR A 154 -2.47 -6.74 8.20
N THR A 155 -3.18 -7.31 7.24
CA THR A 155 -3.22 -6.83 5.86
C THR A 155 -4.68 -6.54 5.50
N GLN A 156 -4.98 -5.41 4.87
CA GLN A 156 -6.27 -5.17 4.26
C GLN A 156 -6.29 -5.76 2.83
N GLU A 157 -7.38 -6.39 2.46
CA GLU A 157 -7.62 -6.90 1.11
C GLU A 157 -7.51 -5.74 0.10
N TYR A 158 -6.83 -5.96 -1.02
CA TYR A 158 -6.51 -4.97 -2.05
C TYR A 158 -5.56 -3.83 -1.62
N ASP A 159 -4.89 -3.93 -0.49
CA ASP A 159 -3.79 -3.02 -0.16
C ASP A 159 -2.64 -3.21 -1.14
N GLY A 160 -2.50 -2.32 -2.11
CA GLY A 160 -1.53 -2.50 -3.19
C GLY A 160 -0.05 -2.53 -2.76
N PHE A 161 0.28 -2.18 -1.53
CA PHE A 161 1.62 -2.38 -0.97
C PHE A 161 1.77 -3.69 -0.20
N ALA A 162 0.79 -4.03 0.64
CA ALA A 162 0.87 -5.21 1.51
C ALA A 162 0.17 -6.45 0.93
N ASP A 163 -0.67 -6.26 -0.08
CA ASP A 163 -1.42 -7.28 -0.81
C ASP A 163 -1.42 -6.96 -2.32
N PHE A 164 -0.25 -7.06 -2.95
CA PHE A 164 -0.07 -6.87 -4.38
C PHE A 164 -0.44 -8.15 -5.16
N PRO A 165 -1.09 -8.05 -6.34
CA PRO A 165 -1.47 -9.20 -7.16
C PRO A 165 -0.32 -10.17 -7.42
N ARG A 166 -0.63 -11.46 -7.34
CA ARG A 166 0.32 -12.53 -7.65
C ARG A 166 0.51 -12.72 -9.16
N TYR A 167 -0.50 -12.36 -9.96
CA TYR A 167 -0.50 -12.59 -11.42
C TYR A 167 -0.61 -11.26 -12.15
N PRO A 168 0.50 -10.50 -12.29
CA PRO A 168 0.47 -9.12 -12.79
C PRO A 168 0.16 -9.00 -14.28
N LEU A 169 0.08 -10.11 -15.03
CA LEU A 169 -0.51 -10.10 -16.38
C LEU A 169 -2.00 -9.72 -16.37
N ASN A 170 -2.66 -9.83 -15.22
CA ASN A 170 -3.98 -9.28 -15.00
C ASN A 170 -3.87 -7.78 -14.64
N PHE A 171 -3.70 -6.95 -15.66
CA PHE A 171 -3.56 -5.51 -15.51
C PHE A 171 -4.72 -4.82 -14.75
N ILE A 172 -5.94 -5.38 -14.82
CA ILE A 172 -7.09 -4.85 -14.05
C ILE A 172 -6.87 -5.03 -12.56
N SER A 173 -6.30 -6.16 -12.15
CA SER A 173 -5.92 -6.42 -10.76
C SER A 173 -4.85 -5.44 -10.28
N ASP A 174 -3.84 -5.21 -11.10
CA ASP A 174 -2.76 -4.27 -10.78
C ASP A 174 -3.32 -2.85 -10.63
N LEU A 175 -4.21 -2.41 -11.53
CA LEU A 175 -4.88 -1.11 -11.40
C LEU A 175 -5.70 -1.01 -10.11
N ASN A 176 -6.42 -2.09 -9.73
CA ASN A 176 -7.16 -2.12 -8.47
C ASN A 176 -6.24 -1.95 -7.27
N ALA A 177 -5.15 -2.73 -7.23
CA ALA A 177 -4.13 -2.65 -6.17
C ALA A 177 -3.54 -1.24 -6.05
N VAL A 178 -3.33 -0.58 -7.14
CA VAL A 178 -2.82 0.78 -7.26
C VAL A 178 -3.74 1.79 -6.66
N VAL A 179 -5.03 1.74 -7.01
CA VAL A 179 -6.03 2.59 -6.35
C VAL A 179 -6.10 2.24 -4.87
N GLY A 180 -5.94 0.95 -4.52
CA GLY A 180 -5.84 0.45 -3.15
C GLY A 180 -4.70 1.08 -2.35
N ILE A 181 -3.56 1.44 -2.97
CA ILE A 181 -2.49 2.18 -2.28
C ILE A 181 -3.02 3.49 -1.68
N ALA A 182 -3.84 4.23 -2.42
CA ALA A 182 -4.37 5.50 -1.93
C ALA A 182 -5.60 5.35 -1.04
N THR A 183 -6.42 4.33 -1.24
CA THR A 183 -7.76 4.22 -0.67
C THR A 183 -7.89 3.17 0.44
N VAL A 184 -7.00 2.19 0.46
CA VAL A 184 -6.97 1.09 1.43
C VAL A 184 -5.74 1.18 2.33
N HIS A 185 -4.52 1.23 1.73
CA HIS A 185 -3.27 1.25 2.48
C HIS A 185 -3.19 2.37 3.53
N THR A 186 -3.79 3.51 3.27
CA THR A 186 -3.79 4.67 4.18
C THR A 186 -4.81 4.57 5.31
N LYS A 187 -5.61 3.48 5.41
CA LYS A 187 -6.80 3.41 6.26
C LYS A 187 -6.67 2.59 7.54
N TYR A 188 -5.57 1.89 7.78
CA TYR A 188 -5.42 0.99 8.95
C TYR A 188 -5.82 1.62 10.29
N LEU A 189 -5.46 2.88 10.53
CA LEU A 189 -5.80 3.58 11.77
C LEU A 189 -7.18 4.26 11.75
N SER A 190 -7.89 4.24 10.63
CA SER A 190 -9.26 4.74 10.51
C SER A 190 -10.32 3.64 10.45
N LEU A 191 -9.92 2.39 10.51
CA LEU A 191 -10.82 1.26 10.62
C LEU A 191 -11.55 1.28 11.97
N THR A 192 -12.76 0.75 11.96
CA THR A 192 -13.50 0.46 13.20
C THR A 192 -12.97 -0.81 13.87
N ALA A 193 -13.16 -0.93 15.17
CA ALA A 193 -12.83 -2.18 15.87
C ALA A 193 -13.61 -3.39 15.30
N ALA A 194 -14.83 -3.19 14.77
CA ALA A 194 -15.60 -4.25 14.13
C ALA A 194 -14.91 -4.76 12.86
N GLN A 195 -14.40 -3.86 12.02
CA GLN A 195 -13.65 -4.21 10.80
C GLN A 195 -12.35 -4.95 11.14
N VAL A 196 -11.57 -4.47 12.13
CA VAL A 196 -10.36 -5.18 12.55
C VAL A 196 -10.69 -6.55 13.13
N ASN A 197 -11.76 -6.67 13.91
CA ASN A 197 -12.21 -7.94 14.50
C ASN A 197 -12.81 -8.91 13.46
N SER A 198 -13.19 -8.45 12.27
CA SER A 198 -13.60 -9.32 11.16
C SER A 198 -12.44 -9.95 10.41
N ALA A 199 -11.20 -9.61 10.77
CA ALA A 199 -10.01 -10.16 10.14
C ALA A 199 -9.98 -11.69 10.19
N VAL A 200 -9.70 -12.29 9.04
CA VAL A 200 -9.59 -13.74 8.88
C VAL A 200 -8.14 -14.15 9.07
N GLN A 201 -7.89 -15.11 9.97
CA GLN A 201 -6.56 -15.67 10.09
C GLN A 201 -6.26 -16.53 8.86
N LEU A 202 -5.16 -16.21 8.18
CA LEU A 202 -4.75 -16.91 6.96
C LEU A 202 -4.09 -18.27 7.27
N PRO A 203 -4.21 -19.26 6.36
CA PRO A 203 -3.57 -20.54 6.51
C PRO A 203 -2.05 -20.42 6.43
N THR A 204 -1.36 -21.21 7.25
CA THR A 204 0.09 -21.38 7.22
C THR A 204 0.45 -22.79 6.73
N SER A 205 1.72 -22.99 6.38
CA SER A 205 2.22 -24.30 5.96
C SER A 205 1.97 -25.36 7.03
N PRO A 206 1.72 -26.63 6.62
CA PRO A 206 1.42 -27.70 7.57
C PRO A 206 2.48 -27.84 8.65
N GLY A 207 2.07 -27.88 9.90
CA GLY A 207 2.97 -28.00 11.04
C GLY A 207 3.71 -26.72 11.43
N TYR A 208 3.38 -25.56 10.83
CA TYR A 208 4.08 -24.32 11.12
C TYR A 208 4.08 -23.96 12.61
N TYR A 209 2.92 -23.94 13.25
CA TYR A 209 2.80 -23.62 14.68
C TYR A 209 3.33 -24.75 15.59
N GLU A 210 3.15 -26.01 15.23
CA GLU A 210 3.67 -27.16 15.94
C GLU A 210 5.21 -27.18 15.94
N ASN A 211 5.84 -26.65 14.88
CA ASN A 211 7.29 -26.51 14.76
C ASN A 211 7.82 -25.19 15.35
N GLY A 212 6.99 -24.47 16.09
CA GLY A 212 7.41 -23.26 16.82
C GLY A 212 7.23 -21.95 16.06
N GLY A 213 6.46 -21.94 14.95
CA GLY A 213 6.08 -20.71 14.26
C GLY A 213 5.32 -19.76 15.20
N LYS A 214 5.66 -18.49 15.15
CA LYS A 214 5.18 -17.45 16.06
C LYS A 214 4.56 -16.24 15.33
N THR A 215 4.46 -16.29 14.01
CA THR A 215 3.84 -15.22 13.22
C THR A 215 2.41 -15.59 12.87
N TYR A 216 1.50 -14.69 13.18
CA TYR A 216 0.08 -14.79 12.88
C TYR A 216 -0.27 -13.80 11.77
N TYR A 217 -0.96 -14.29 10.74
CA TYR A 217 -1.29 -13.52 9.54
C TYR A 217 -2.79 -13.32 9.47
N TYR A 218 -3.23 -12.07 9.37
CA TYR A 218 -4.63 -11.68 9.36
C TYR A 218 -4.95 -10.87 8.11
N MET A 219 -6.02 -11.25 7.39
CA MET A 219 -6.59 -10.49 6.29
C MET A 219 -7.86 -9.78 6.74
N ILE A 220 -7.89 -8.46 6.66
CA ILE A 220 -9.06 -7.64 6.92
C ILE A 220 -9.81 -7.47 5.60
N PRO A 221 -11.05 -7.96 5.46
CA PRO A 221 -11.83 -7.81 4.23
C PRO A 221 -12.08 -6.34 3.87
N THR A 222 -12.08 -6.04 2.58
CA THR A 222 -12.45 -4.74 2.03
C THR A 222 -13.80 -4.86 1.33
N GLU A 223 -14.78 -4.02 1.73
CA GLU A 223 -16.17 -4.14 1.27
C GLU A 223 -16.38 -3.68 -0.18
N GLU A 224 -15.56 -2.77 -0.67
CA GLU A 224 -15.70 -2.14 -1.98
C GLU A 224 -14.41 -2.26 -2.80
N LEU A 225 -14.54 -2.56 -4.09
CA LEU A 225 -13.38 -2.54 -4.98
C LEU A 225 -12.79 -1.12 -5.09
N PRO A 226 -11.51 -0.93 -4.72
CA PRO A 226 -10.81 0.33 -4.89
C PRO A 226 -10.99 0.95 -6.28
N LEU A 227 -10.91 0.14 -7.32
CA LEU A 227 -11.04 0.58 -8.72
C LEU A 227 -12.39 1.24 -9.03
N LEU A 228 -13.45 0.95 -8.28
CA LEU A 228 -14.78 1.52 -8.47
C LEU A 228 -15.04 2.80 -7.65
N MET A 229 -14.14 3.17 -6.74
CA MET A 229 -14.31 4.40 -5.94
C MET A 229 -14.50 5.67 -6.79
N PRO A 230 -13.76 5.89 -7.90
CA PRO A 230 -14.02 7.05 -8.77
C PRO A 230 -15.42 7.02 -9.41
N LEU A 231 -15.94 5.84 -9.76
CA LEU A 231 -17.31 5.69 -10.27
C LEU A 231 -18.33 6.01 -9.17
N ARG A 232 -18.15 5.48 -7.97
CA ARG A 232 -19.01 5.74 -6.80
C ARG A 232 -19.08 7.22 -6.42
N ALA A 233 -18.00 7.97 -6.69
CA ALA A 233 -17.96 9.42 -6.47
C ALA A 233 -18.88 10.24 -7.40
N ILE A 234 -19.43 9.63 -8.47
CA ILE A 234 -20.37 10.31 -9.38
C ILE A 234 -21.74 10.38 -8.70
N PRO A 235 -22.28 11.60 -8.46
CA PRO A 235 -23.56 11.75 -7.77
C PRO A 235 -24.69 11.02 -8.47
N VAL A 236 -25.60 10.46 -7.70
CA VAL A 236 -26.86 9.80 -8.10
C VAL A 236 -26.65 8.46 -8.81
N ILE A 237 -25.90 8.42 -9.91
CA ILE A 237 -25.80 7.21 -10.77
C ILE A 237 -24.57 6.35 -10.40
N GLY A 238 -23.59 6.88 -9.66
CA GLY A 238 -22.32 6.22 -9.40
C GLY A 238 -22.49 4.93 -8.61
N ASN A 239 -23.15 4.99 -7.45
CA ASN A 239 -23.37 3.81 -6.61
C ASN A 239 -24.17 2.70 -7.30
N PRO A 240 -25.34 2.97 -7.94
CA PRO A 240 -26.05 1.92 -8.66
C PRO A 240 -25.23 1.26 -9.77
N LEU A 241 -24.51 2.05 -10.57
CA LEU A 241 -23.68 1.49 -11.64
C LEU A 241 -22.51 0.68 -11.08
N ALA A 242 -21.86 1.16 -10.02
CA ALA A 242 -20.80 0.41 -9.34
C ALA A 242 -21.34 -0.92 -8.81
N ALA A 243 -22.44 -0.91 -8.05
CA ALA A 243 -23.07 -2.11 -7.50
C ALA A 243 -23.46 -3.14 -8.59
N LEU A 244 -23.89 -2.67 -9.78
CA LEU A 244 -24.20 -3.56 -10.89
C LEU A 244 -22.98 -4.33 -11.42
N ILE A 245 -21.84 -3.65 -11.54
CA ILE A 245 -20.65 -4.21 -12.20
C ILE A 245 -19.65 -4.84 -11.22
N GLU A 246 -19.66 -4.41 -9.95
CA GLU A 246 -18.67 -4.79 -8.95
C GLU A 246 -18.53 -6.29 -8.78
N PRO A 247 -19.59 -7.11 -8.60
CA PRO A 247 -19.40 -8.54 -8.34
C PRO A 247 -18.72 -9.29 -9.49
N ASN A 248 -18.95 -8.88 -10.74
CA ASN A 248 -18.23 -9.46 -11.88
C ASN A 248 -16.83 -8.88 -12.06
N LEU A 249 -16.62 -7.62 -11.70
CA LEU A 249 -15.31 -7.02 -11.72
C LEU A 249 -14.41 -7.60 -10.62
N GLU A 250 -14.98 -7.93 -9.45
CA GLU A 250 -14.28 -8.67 -8.38
C GLU A 250 -13.75 -10.00 -8.87
N VAL A 251 -14.54 -10.78 -9.61
CA VAL A 251 -14.06 -12.03 -10.22
C VAL A 251 -12.81 -11.77 -11.07
N ILE A 252 -12.82 -10.73 -11.91
CA ILE A 252 -11.69 -10.38 -12.77
C ILE A 252 -10.49 -9.95 -11.93
N VAL A 253 -10.69 -9.07 -10.96
CA VAL A 253 -9.64 -8.56 -10.07
C VAL A 253 -9.05 -9.71 -9.25
N ASN A 254 -9.88 -10.54 -8.64
CA ASN A 254 -9.48 -11.63 -7.75
C ASN A 254 -8.65 -12.71 -8.47
N LEU A 255 -8.85 -12.90 -9.77
CA LEU A 255 -7.99 -13.77 -10.58
C LEU A 255 -6.51 -13.34 -10.56
N GLY A 256 -6.23 -12.05 -10.36
CA GLY A 256 -4.87 -11.57 -10.17
C GLY A 256 -4.24 -12.01 -8.85
N TYR A 257 -5.04 -12.45 -7.89
CA TYR A 257 -4.57 -13.02 -6.61
C TYR A 257 -4.57 -14.55 -6.61
N GLY A 258 -5.35 -15.20 -7.51
CA GLY A 258 -5.31 -16.64 -7.71
C GLY A 258 -6.63 -17.37 -7.62
N ASP A 259 -7.62 -16.81 -6.95
CA ASP A 259 -8.96 -17.40 -6.77
C ASP A 259 -10.04 -16.33 -7.06
N PRO A 260 -11.06 -16.61 -7.85
CA PRO A 260 -12.07 -15.62 -8.21
C PRO A 260 -12.93 -15.10 -7.03
N ASN A 261 -12.83 -15.73 -5.85
CA ASN A 261 -13.62 -15.36 -4.68
C ASN A 261 -12.84 -14.58 -3.62
N TYR A 262 -11.52 -14.36 -3.81
CA TYR A 262 -10.66 -13.72 -2.81
C TYR A 262 -9.74 -12.70 -3.46
N GLY A 263 -9.78 -11.48 -2.98
CA GLY A 263 -8.86 -10.42 -3.40
C GLY A 263 -7.47 -10.49 -2.75
N TYR A 264 -7.09 -11.68 -2.32
CA TYR A 264 -5.78 -11.99 -1.75
C TYR A 264 -5.36 -13.42 -2.09
N SER A 265 -4.05 -13.71 -2.01
CA SER A 265 -3.54 -15.06 -2.28
C SER A 265 -3.93 -16.03 -1.15
N THR A 266 -4.59 -17.14 -1.51
CA THR A 266 -5.01 -18.21 -0.59
C THR A 266 -3.93 -19.24 -0.30
N SER A 267 -2.70 -19.06 -0.82
CA SER A 267 -1.56 -19.92 -0.48
C SER A 267 -1.06 -19.66 0.96
N TYR A 268 -0.07 -20.44 1.41
CA TYR A 268 0.42 -20.33 2.79
C TYR A 268 1.02 -18.97 3.11
N ALA A 269 0.51 -18.31 4.15
CA ALA A 269 0.87 -16.95 4.52
C ALA A 269 2.31 -16.79 5.06
N ASP A 270 2.88 -17.87 5.59
CA ASP A 270 4.25 -17.92 6.12
C ASP A 270 5.32 -18.13 5.04
N VAL A 271 4.90 -18.36 3.78
CA VAL A 271 5.79 -18.68 2.66
C VAL A 271 5.88 -17.50 1.70
N GLN A 272 7.10 -17.03 1.45
CA GLN A 272 7.31 -16.02 0.41
C GLN A 272 6.79 -16.52 -0.94
N THR A 273 5.85 -15.77 -1.50
CA THR A 273 5.17 -16.13 -2.75
C THR A 273 5.47 -15.07 -3.81
N PRO A 274 6.45 -15.31 -4.70
CA PRO A 274 6.72 -14.44 -5.83
C PRO A 274 5.54 -14.36 -6.81
N PHE A 275 5.62 -13.41 -7.74
CA PHE A 275 4.65 -13.34 -8.83
C PHE A 275 4.68 -14.61 -9.71
N GLY A 276 3.59 -14.85 -10.43
CA GLY A 276 3.40 -15.94 -11.38
C GLY A 276 2.80 -15.46 -12.69
N LEU A 277 2.55 -16.36 -13.63
CA LEU A 277 1.99 -16.01 -14.96
C LEU A 277 0.46 -16.02 -14.94
N PHE A 278 -0.13 -17.14 -14.55
CA PHE A 278 -1.58 -17.35 -14.59
C PHE A 278 -2.04 -18.14 -13.38
N PRO A 279 -3.25 -17.84 -12.87
CA PRO A 279 -3.86 -18.63 -11.81
C PRO A 279 -4.33 -19.99 -12.32
N GLU A 280 -4.26 -21.00 -11.46
CA GLU A 280 -4.78 -22.34 -11.74
C GLU A 280 -6.26 -22.42 -11.36
N VAL A 281 -7.15 -21.90 -12.21
CA VAL A 281 -8.60 -21.88 -11.97
C VAL A 281 -9.34 -22.68 -13.03
N SER A 282 -10.26 -23.56 -12.61
CA SER A 282 -11.02 -24.37 -13.56
C SER A 282 -12.03 -23.51 -14.34
N PRO A 283 -12.32 -23.83 -15.63
CA PRO A 283 -13.33 -23.13 -16.39
C PRO A 283 -14.72 -23.16 -15.73
N SER A 284 -15.08 -24.25 -15.06
CA SER A 284 -16.35 -24.34 -14.33
C SER A 284 -16.43 -23.35 -13.17
N THR A 285 -15.36 -23.24 -12.39
CA THR A 285 -15.28 -22.25 -11.28
C THR A 285 -15.48 -20.84 -11.79
N LEU A 286 -14.87 -20.49 -12.94
CA LEU A 286 -15.04 -19.16 -13.54
C LEU A 286 -16.48 -18.90 -14.03
N ILE A 287 -17.08 -19.88 -14.70
CA ILE A 287 -18.48 -19.77 -15.17
C ILE A 287 -19.41 -19.56 -13.97
N ASP A 288 -19.24 -20.33 -12.92
CA ASP A 288 -20.06 -20.21 -11.71
C ASP A 288 -19.86 -18.87 -11.01
N ALA A 289 -18.61 -18.40 -10.90
CA ALA A 289 -18.29 -17.11 -10.31
C ALA A 289 -18.95 -15.96 -11.08
N PHE A 290 -18.82 -15.90 -12.40
CA PHE A 290 -19.48 -14.87 -13.22
C PHE A 290 -21.00 -14.95 -13.20
N ALA A 291 -21.58 -16.18 -13.19
CA ALA A 291 -23.03 -16.34 -13.10
C ALA A 291 -23.57 -15.87 -11.72
N ASN A 292 -22.82 -16.11 -10.65
CA ASN A 292 -23.15 -15.60 -9.33
C ASN A 292 -22.98 -14.07 -9.25
N GLY A 293 -21.86 -13.55 -9.74
CA GLY A 293 -21.60 -12.11 -9.79
C GLY A 293 -22.67 -11.35 -10.59
N THR A 294 -23.10 -11.89 -11.73
CA THR A 294 -24.18 -11.27 -12.52
C THR A 294 -25.51 -11.22 -11.73
N ARG A 295 -25.87 -12.31 -11.02
CA ARG A 295 -27.08 -12.30 -10.19
C ARG A 295 -26.98 -11.31 -9.04
N GLN A 296 -25.85 -11.29 -8.35
CA GLN A 296 -25.58 -10.38 -7.25
C GLN A 296 -25.63 -8.92 -7.73
N GLY A 297 -24.91 -8.57 -8.80
CA GLY A 297 -24.89 -7.21 -9.31
C GLY A 297 -26.26 -6.67 -9.72
N ILE A 298 -27.15 -7.51 -10.30
CA ILE A 298 -28.53 -7.12 -10.58
C ILE A 298 -29.29 -6.85 -9.28
N GLN A 299 -29.13 -7.65 -8.24
CA GLN A 299 -29.78 -7.46 -6.94
C GLN A 299 -29.28 -6.19 -6.26
N ASP A 300 -27.98 -5.96 -6.24
CA ASP A 300 -27.36 -4.81 -5.60
C ASP A 300 -27.75 -3.50 -6.35
N PHE A 301 -27.79 -3.53 -7.68
CA PHE A 301 -28.29 -2.43 -8.48
C PHE A 301 -29.72 -2.04 -8.10
N HIS A 302 -30.62 -3.03 -7.96
CA HIS A 302 -31.98 -2.78 -7.52
C HIS A 302 -32.06 -2.19 -6.13
N THR A 303 -31.21 -2.67 -5.20
CA THR A 303 -31.13 -2.18 -3.82
C THR A 303 -30.69 -0.71 -3.81
N GLU A 304 -29.67 -0.36 -4.57
CA GLU A 304 -29.17 1.00 -4.71
C GLU A 304 -30.21 1.94 -5.35
N LEU A 305 -30.94 1.50 -6.37
CA LEU A 305 -32.02 2.28 -6.94
C LEU A 305 -33.16 2.54 -5.95
N GLN A 306 -33.50 1.55 -5.10
CA GLN A 306 -34.51 1.72 -4.05
C GLN A 306 -34.02 2.71 -2.99
N ALA A 307 -32.75 2.64 -2.59
CA ALA A 307 -32.14 3.59 -1.68
C ALA A 307 -32.19 5.02 -2.21
N LEU A 308 -31.89 5.22 -3.51
CA LEU A 308 -31.99 6.52 -4.16
C LEU A 308 -33.43 7.07 -4.18
N ALA A 309 -34.44 6.22 -4.37
CA ALA A 309 -35.83 6.65 -4.40
C ALA A 309 -36.31 7.20 -3.03
N THR A 310 -35.60 6.87 -1.95
CA THR A 310 -35.94 7.31 -0.58
C THR A 310 -35.09 8.48 -0.09
N GLN A 311 -34.06 8.90 -0.83
CA GLN A 311 -33.19 10.01 -0.45
C GLN A 311 -33.58 11.29 -1.20
N PRO A 312 -33.61 12.46 -0.55
CA PRO A 312 -33.76 13.73 -1.25
C PRO A 312 -32.52 13.98 -2.12
N ILE A 313 -32.71 14.19 -3.41
CA ILE A 313 -31.62 14.54 -4.32
C ILE A 313 -31.25 16.00 -4.07
N GLU A 314 -30.12 16.23 -3.39
CA GLU A 314 -29.54 17.56 -3.24
C GLU A 314 -28.71 17.89 -4.49
N PHE A 315 -29.16 18.84 -5.30
CA PHE A 315 -28.35 19.41 -6.35
C PHE A 315 -27.43 20.50 -5.76
N PRO A 316 -26.12 20.52 -6.14
CA PRO A 316 -25.24 21.61 -5.71
C PRO A 316 -25.82 22.96 -6.19
N THR A 317 -26.15 23.82 -5.24
CA THR A 317 -26.61 25.18 -5.52
C THR A 317 -25.43 26.03 -5.97
N PHE A 318 -25.44 26.44 -7.22
CA PHE A 318 -24.47 27.42 -7.74
C PHE A 318 -24.85 28.81 -7.20
N THR A 319 -24.04 29.34 -6.29
CA THR A 319 -24.16 30.73 -5.84
C THR A 319 -23.21 31.56 -6.70
N PRO A 320 -23.72 32.43 -7.59
CA PRO A 320 -22.85 33.30 -8.38
C PRO A 320 -22.12 34.29 -7.47
N PRO A 321 -20.82 34.61 -7.74
CA PRO A 321 -20.08 35.56 -6.95
C PRO A 321 -20.76 36.94 -6.97
N GLN A 322 -20.85 37.58 -5.79
CA GLN A 322 -21.44 38.91 -5.67
C GLN A 322 -20.52 39.96 -6.32
N PRO A 323 -21.07 41.04 -6.92
CA PRO A 323 -20.27 42.11 -7.50
C PRO A 323 -19.30 42.78 -6.52
N ALA A 324 -19.63 42.80 -5.22
CA ALA A 324 -18.78 43.28 -4.15
C ALA A 324 -17.49 42.43 -3.99
N ASP A 325 -17.58 41.14 -4.19
CA ASP A 325 -16.43 40.23 -4.09
C ASP A 325 -15.47 40.44 -5.26
N LEU A 326 -16.00 40.75 -6.45
CA LEU A 326 -15.21 41.13 -7.62
C LEU A 326 -14.43 42.45 -7.41
N ILE A 327 -15.05 43.45 -6.80
CA ILE A 327 -14.42 44.73 -6.49
C ILE A 327 -13.35 44.57 -5.42
N ALA A 328 -13.62 43.76 -4.38
CA ALA A 328 -12.63 43.42 -3.34
C ALA A 328 -11.40 42.71 -3.92
N THR A 329 -11.62 41.80 -4.87
CA THR A 329 -10.56 41.07 -5.57
C THR A 329 -9.70 42.02 -6.43
N LEU A 330 -10.29 42.99 -7.11
CA LEU A 330 -9.58 43.97 -7.94
C LEU A 330 -8.79 45.01 -7.12
N SER A 331 -9.24 45.30 -5.88
CA SER A 331 -8.53 46.25 -5.00
C SER A 331 -7.35 45.64 -4.24
N ASN A 332 -7.24 44.31 -4.22
CA ASN A 332 -6.18 43.57 -3.54
C ASN A 332 -5.27 42.79 -4.52
N LEU A 333 -4.88 43.41 -5.63
CA LEU A 333 -3.98 42.80 -6.58
C LEU A 333 -2.66 42.40 -5.91
N PRO A 334 -2.13 41.21 -6.19
CA PRO A 334 -0.86 40.75 -5.63
C PRO A 334 0.28 41.65 -6.11
N SER A 335 1.27 41.89 -5.26
CA SER A 335 2.46 42.69 -5.64
C SER A 335 3.21 42.00 -6.80
N PRO A 336 3.89 42.79 -7.67
CA PRO A 336 4.73 42.23 -8.73
C PRO A 336 5.74 41.18 -8.22
N GLU A 337 6.32 41.41 -7.04
CA GLU A 337 7.26 40.52 -6.38
C GLU A 337 6.56 39.18 -6.04
N LYS A 338 5.34 39.22 -5.49
CA LYS A 338 4.57 38.03 -5.16
C LYS A 338 4.24 37.20 -6.43
N ILE A 339 3.89 37.89 -7.53
CA ILE A 339 3.62 37.23 -8.82
C ILE A 339 4.89 36.54 -9.34
N VAL A 340 6.04 37.22 -9.34
CA VAL A 340 7.31 36.64 -9.80
C VAL A 340 7.75 35.48 -8.94
N ASN A 341 7.64 35.59 -7.62
CA ASN A 341 8.00 34.53 -6.70
C ASN A 341 7.09 33.30 -6.89
N THR A 342 5.79 33.48 -7.03
CA THR A 342 4.87 32.38 -7.33
C THR A 342 5.17 31.70 -8.67
N ALA A 343 5.43 32.49 -9.72
CA ALA A 343 5.82 31.95 -11.02
C ALA A 343 7.12 31.13 -10.92
N ALA A 344 8.12 31.63 -10.18
CA ALA A 344 9.36 30.89 -9.93
C ALA A 344 9.14 29.60 -9.15
N THR A 345 8.24 29.60 -8.15
CA THR A 345 7.87 28.40 -7.39
C THR A 345 7.18 27.38 -8.27
N VAL A 346 6.21 27.78 -9.09
CA VAL A 346 5.51 26.89 -10.04
C VAL A 346 6.50 26.26 -11.02
N ILE A 347 7.36 27.06 -11.65
CA ILE A 347 8.38 26.54 -12.57
C ILE A 347 9.32 25.56 -11.85
N SER A 348 9.75 25.88 -10.62
CA SER A 348 10.59 24.98 -9.82
C SER A 348 9.90 23.67 -9.48
N THR A 349 8.61 23.70 -9.15
CA THR A 349 7.79 22.54 -8.86
C THR A 349 7.63 21.65 -10.10
N ASP A 350 7.34 22.24 -11.27
CA ASP A 350 7.23 21.51 -12.53
C ASP A 350 8.57 20.90 -12.97
N TYR A 351 9.66 21.66 -12.82
CA TYR A 351 11.00 21.16 -13.13
C TYR A 351 11.40 19.96 -12.24
N ALA A 352 10.99 19.97 -10.99
CA ALA A 352 11.29 18.91 -10.03
C ALA A 352 10.68 17.55 -10.43
N VAL A 353 9.59 17.53 -11.24
CA VAL A 353 8.99 16.29 -11.76
C VAL A 353 9.89 15.57 -12.77
N LEU A 354 10.79 16.27 -13.43
CA LEU A 354 11.67 15.68 -14.46
C LEU A 354 12.69 14.69 -13.87
N LEU A 355 13.18 14.93 -12.66
CA LEU A 355 14.18 14.07 -12.03
C LEU A 355 13.62 12.64 -11.77
N PRO A 356 12.49 12.45 -11.09
CA PRO A 356 11.90 11.11 -10.91
C PRO A 356 11.56 10.42 -12.24
N ALA A 357 11.12 11.17 -13.24
CA ALA A 357 10.86 10.64 -14.57
C ALA A 357 12.13 10.10 -15.24
N ALA A 358 13.24 10.85 -15.13
CA ALA A 358 14.54 10.44 -15.64
C ALA A 358 15.08 9.21 -14.90
N ASP A 359 14.97 9.17 -13.56
CA ASP A 359 15.42 8.04 -12.74
C ASP A 359 14.62 6.77 -13.02
N THR A 360 13.30 6.90 -13.22
CA THR A 360 12.44 5.78 -13.64
C THR A 360 12.81 5.29 -15.04
N ALA A 361 13.02 6.20 -16.00
CA ALA A 361 13.44 5.83 -17.34
C ALA A 361 14.82 5.12 -17.35
N LEU A 362 15.74 5.57 -16.49
CA LEU A 362 17.05 4.93 -16.34
C LEU A 362 16.93 3.56 -15.67
N ALA A 363 16.07 3.38 -14.70
CA ALA A 363 15.77 2.07 -14.10
C ALA A 363 15.25 1.09 -15.16
N PHE A 364 14.35 1.53 -16.03
CA PHE A 364 13.82 0.73 -17.13
C PHE A 364 14.88 0.41 -18.21
N ALA A 365 15.84 1.30 -18.42
CA ALA A 365 16.91 1.08 -19.38
C ALA A 365 18.05 0.20 -18.84
N THR A 366 18.17 0.04 -17.54
CA THR A 366 19.31 -0.64 -16.89
C THR A 366 18.91 -1.80 -15.99
N SER A 367 18.20 -1.52 -14.89
CA SER A 367 17.87 -2.52 -13.88
C SER A 367 16.85 -3.53 -14.36
N LEU A 368 15.82 -3.10 -15.09
CA LEU A 368 14.77 -3.98 -15.56
C LEU A 368 15.27 -5.02 -16.56
N PRO A 369 16.05 -4.68 -17.64
CA PRO A 369 16.60 -5.67 -18.55
C PRO A 369 17.56 -6.67 -17.87
N LEU A 370 18.26 -6.24 -16.81
CA LEU A 370 19.09 -7.14 -16.03
C LEU A 370 18.24 -8.15 -15.25
N TYR A 371 17.18 -7.66 -14.60
CA TYR A 371 16.23 -8.50 -13.85
C TYR A 371 15.54 -9.51 -14.80
N ASP A 372 15.07 -9.06 -15.95
CA ASP A 372 14.47 -9.91 -16.99
C ASP A 372 15.40 -11.02 -17.43
N SER A 373 16.68 -10.68 -17.63
CA SER A 373 17.71 -11.65 -17.99
C SER A 373 17.92 -12.70 -16.89
N GLN A 374 17.86 -12.30 -15.62
CA GLN A 374 17.96 -13.21 -14.48
C GLN A 374 16.74 -14.13 -14.42
N LEU A 375 15.52 -13.59 -14.51
CA LEU A 375 14.29 -14.37 -14.55
C LEU A 375 14.27 -15.37 -15.70
N PHE A 376 14.69 -14.93 -16.90
CA PHE A 376 14.79 -15.79 -18.08
C PHE A 376 15.75 -16.95 -17.85
N LEU A 377 16.97 -16.66 -17.38
CA LEU A 377 18.00 -17.68 -17.18
C LEU A 377 17.64 -18.66 -16.08
N GLU A 378 17.07 -18.19 -14.96
CA GLU A 378 16.63 -19.05 -13.86
C GLU A 378 15.60 -20.09 -14.32
N GLN A 379 14.61 -19.68 -15.10
CA GLN A 379 13.57 -20.57 -15.62
C GLN A 379 14.09 -21.48 -16.74
N LEU A 380 14.99 -20.97 -17.58
CA LEU A 380 15.60 -21.75 -18.66
C LEU A 380 16.45 -22.90 -18.13
N VAL A 381 17.25 -22.66 -17.09
CA VAL A 381 18.07 -23.70 -16.43
C VAL A 381 17.20 -24.81 -15.81
N GLN A 382 16.00 -24.47 -15.36
CA GLN A 382 15.01 -25.41 -14.84
C GLN A 382 14.25 -26.15 -15.96
N GLY A 383 14.47 -25.82 -17.23
CA GLY A 383 13.75 -26.38 -18.38
C GLY A 383 12.35 -25.79 -18.61
N ASN A 384 11.98 -24.74 -17.90
CA ASN A 384 10.66 -24.12 -17.95
C ASN A 384 10.60 -23.03 -19.05
N ILE A 385 10.59 -23.42 -20.32
CA ILE A 385 10.67 -22.47 -21.46
C ILE A 385 9.52 -21.45 -21.44
N VAL A 386 8.30 -21.86 -21.09
CA VAL A 386 7.13 -20.94 -21.02
C VAL A 386 7.37 -19.87 -19.95
N ASN A 387 7.82 -20.28 -18.77
CA ASN A 387 8.11 -19.34 -17.69
C ASN A 387 9.33 -18.47 -18.01
N ALA A 388 10.35 -19.02 -18.70
CA ALA A 388 11.52 -18.25 -19.12
C ALA A 388 11.15 -17.03 -19.98
N ILE A 389 10.17 -17.20 -20.89
CA ILE A 389 9.67 -16.10 -21.72
C ILE A 389 8.63 -15.24 -20.94
N GLY A 390 7.76 -15.91 -20.19
CA GLY A 390 6.60 -15.25 -19.57
C GLY A 390 6.95 -14.42 -18.33
N TYR A 391 7.91 -14.83 -17.50
CA TYR A 391 8.26 -14.13 -16.26
C TYR A 391 8.80 -12.72 -16.49
N PRO A 392 9.74 -12.47 -17.41
CA PRO A 392 10.12 -11.09 -17.75
C PRO A 392 8.91 -10.22 -18.11
N ILE A 393 8.02 -10.72 -18.98
CA ILE A 393 6.84 -9.97 -19.41
C ILE A 393 5.89 -9.69 -18.23
N ALA A 394 5.67 -10.66 -17.35
CA ALA A 394 4.81 -10.50 -16.18
C ALA A 394 5.41 -9.50 -15.17
N ALA A 395 6.72 -9.55 -14.95
CA ALA A 395 7.43 -8.59 -14.12
C ALA A 395 7.29 -7.17 -14.68
N ASP A 396 7.52 -7.01 -15.99
CA ASP A 396 7.37 -5.73 -16.68
C ASP A 396 5.99 -5.13 -16.51
N VAL A 397 4.93 -5.90 -16.70
CA VAL A 397 3.54 -5.40 -16.55
C VAL A 397 3.33 -4.89 -15.12
N GLY A 398 3.68 -5.65 -14.09
CA GLY A 398 3.53 -5.23 -12.71
C GLY A 398 4.38 -3.99 -12.37
N LEU A 399 5.66 -4.00 -12.74
CA LEU A 399 6.60 -2.92 -12.42
C LEU A 399 6.30 -1.63 -13.20
N VAL A 400 5.89 -1.72 -14.46
CA VAL A 400 5.44 -0.55 -15.25
C VAL A 400 4.17 0.05 -14.63
N THR A 401 3.26 -0.78 -14.17
CA THR A 401 2.06 -0.32 -13.48
C THR A 401 2.42 0.45 -12.20
N ILE A 402 3.29 -0.12 -11.35
CA ILE A 402 3.79 0.55 -10.14
C ILE A 402 4.47 1.88 -10.49
N ALA A 403 5.37 1.88 -11.46
CA ALA A 403 6.09 3.08 -11.87
C ALA A 403 5.16 4.17 -12.43
N GLY A 404 4.17 3.78 -13.23
CA GLY A 404 3.16 4.70 -13.77
C GLY A 404 2.42 5.44 -12.67
N ILE A 405 2.16 4.77 -11.55
CA ILE A 405 1.48 5.38 -10.41
C ILE A 405 2.38 6.29 -9.62
N VAL A 406 3.62 5.87 -9.35
CA VAL A 406 4.59 6.76 -8.70
C VAL A 406 4.69 8.06 -9.49
N GLN A 407 4.79 8.00 -10.82
CA GLN A 407 4.79 9.18 -11.68
C GLN A 407 3.49 9.98 -11.60
N PHE A 408 2.33 9.30 -11.61
CA PHE A 408 1.04 9.95 -11.45
C PHE A 408 0.91 10.68 -10.11
N LEU A 409 1.36 10.07 -9.00
CA LEU A 409 1.35 10.68 -7.67
C LEU A 409 2.26 11.92 -7.62
N VAL A 410 3.45 11.84 -8.18
CA VAL A 410 4.40 12.96 -8.25
C VAL A 410 3.81 14.13 -9.05
N ILE A 411 3.25 13.85 -10.23
CA ILE A 411 2.61 14.86 -11.08
C ILE A 411 1.38 15.46 -10.38
N SER A 412 0.52 14.63 -9.78
CA SER A 412 -0.67 15.09 -9.06
C SER A 412 -0.32 15.99 -7.88
N LYS A 413 0.75 15.66 -7.15
CA LYS A 413 1.27 16.48 -6.06
C LYS A 413 1.79 17.82 -6.58
N ALA A 414 2.54 17.84 -7.68
CA ALA A 414 3.04 19.05 -8.31
C ALA A 414 1.89 19.97 -8.76
N ILE A 415 0.87 19.40 -9.42
CA ILE A 415 -0.33 20.14 -9.84
C ILE A 415 -1.05 20.72 -8.61
N SER A 416 -1.25 19.94 -7.56
CA SER A 416 -1.91 20.39 -6.33
C SER A 416 -1.15 21.54 -5.67
N GLN A 417 0.18 21.45 -5.60
CA GLN A 417 1.04 22.51 -5.08
C GLN A 417 0.94 23.78 -5.93
N ASN A 418 1.02 23.66 -7.25
CA ASN A 418 0.88 24.78 -8.17
C ASN A 418 -0.48 25.49 -8.04
N ILE A 419 -1.57 24.72 -7.91
CA ILE A 419 -2.91 25.27 -7.67
C ILE A 419 -2.93 26.05 -6.33
N SER A 420 -2.33 25.49 -5.29
CA SER A 420 -2.24 26.15 -3.97
C SER A 420 -1.46 27.46 -4.05
N ASP A 421 -0.30 27.44 -4.71
CA ASP A 421 0.57 28.61 -4.87
C ASP A 421 -0.11 29.72 -5.70
N ILE A 422 -0.81 29.34 -6.77
CA ILE A 422 -1.59 30.27 -7.59
C ILE A 422 -2.79 30.83 -6.82
N ARG A 423 -3.52 30.00 -6.06
CA ARG A 423 -4.62 30.46 -5.21
C ARG A 423 -4.15 31.45 -4.14
N ALA A 424 -2.96 31.25 -3.59
CA ALA A 424 -2.37 32.19 -2.63
C ALA A 424 -2.04 33.57 -3.22
N LEU A 425 -2.07 33.74 -4.56
CA LEU A 425 -2.01 35.05 -5.22
C LEU A 425 -3.32 35.85 -5.09
N ILE A 426 -4.44 35.13 -4.99
CA ILE A 426 -5.77 35.76 -4.92
C ILE A 426 -6.10 35.92 -3.43
N PRO A 427 -6.33 37.13 -2.95
CA PRO A 427 -6.60 37.40 -1.54
C PRO A 427 -7.94 36.81 -1.07
#